data_0f38b4ad08da2a75e546b77b1e7eebed
#
_entry.id   0f38b4ad08da2a75e546b77b1e7eebed
#
_cell.length_a   1.000
_cell.length_b   1.000
_cell.length_c   1.000
_cell.angle_alpha   90.00
_cell.angle_beta   90.00
_cell.angle_gamma   90.00
#
_symmetry.space_group_name_H-M   'P 1'
#
loop_
_entity.id
_entity.type
_entity.pdbx_description
1 polymer ?
#
loop_
_entity_poly.entity_id
_entity_poly.type
_entity_poly.pdbx_seq_one_letter_code
_entity_poly.pdbx_strand_id
1 'polypeptide(L)'
;MFTLKIENAAGAVIELTHDRKNYGIISVQGLTRPPAQINTATAGTVDGAFYNSARLEMRNIVITVVPFGDIEGNRQRLYDIFPLPHTPCTVYFENKNRSVKIQGYVETLEGDLFQNRETIQVSIICPRPYWQDLTTIYTELSQTLARFEFPFSITEPIPISEYTEYPAATVINSGDVISGLVIHGSVTGAVSGLMIYNSTSGQYIGFDYAFQSGDEITVNTLSGSLSARLLRQGQIINLMQYLASGSKWLKLALGENNFTFAADGAEDITITLETVNLYGGV
;
A
#
# COMPACT_ATOMS: atom_id res chain seq x y z
N MET A 1 -5.29 -10.88 -22.38
CA MET A 1 -4.42 -9.84 -22.95
C MET A 1 -4.01 -8.94 -21.78
N PHE A 2 -2.76 -8.59 -21.65
CA PHE A 2 -2.29 -7.71 -20.58
C PHE A 2 -1.59 -6.49 -21.18
N THR A 3 -1.56 -5.40 -20.42
CA THR A 3 -0.82 -4.18 -20.70
C THR A 3 0.19 -3.96 -19.58
N LEU A 4 1.42 -3.67 -19.93
CA LEU A 4 2.47 -3.24 -19.03
C LEU A 4 2.80 -1.78 -19.35
N LYS A 5 2.63 -0.90 -18.37
CA LYS A 5 2.92 0.52 -18.50
C LYS A 5 4.01 0.88 -17.50
N ILE A 6 5.03 1.59 -17.95
CA ILE A 6 6.09 2.08 -17.06
C ILE A 6 6.11 3.60 -17.13
N GLU A 7 6.14 4.23 -15.97
CA GLU A 7 6.17 5.67 -15.79
C GLU A 7 7.41 6.04 -14.97
N ASN A 8 8.21 6.97 -15.48
CA ASN A 8 9.35 7.48 -14.72
C ASN A 8 8.94 8.64 -13.80
N ALA A 9 9.85 9.09 -12.94
CA ALA A 9 9.57 10.18 -11.99
C ALA A 9 9.30 11.54 -12.65
N ALA A 10 9.65 11.71 -13.93
CA ALA A 10 9.34 12.91 -14.71
C ALA A 10 7.96 12.84 -15.38
N GLY A 11 7.21 11.74 -15.21
CA GLY A 11 5.90 11.52 -15.83
C GLY A 11 5.97 11.03 -17.28
N ALA A 12 7.15 10.69 -17.81
CA ALA A 12 7.25 10.07 -19.11
C ALA A 12 6.82 8.60 -19.05
N VAL A 13 6.05 8.18 -20.03
CA VAL A 13 5.37 6.89 -20.04
C VAL A 13 5.73 6.08 -21.27
N ILE A 14 5.95 4.78 -21.05
CA ILE A 14 5.97 3.77 -22.11
C ILE A 14 4.88 2.72 -21.83
N GLU A 15 4.15 2.37 -22.87
CA GLU A 15 3.16 1.31 -22.84
C GLU A 15 3.62 0.14 -23.72
N LEU A 16 3.68 -1.03 -23.11
CA LEU A 16 4.08 -2.28 -23.74
C LEU A 16 2.84 -3.17 -23.84
N THR A 17 2.37 -3.35 -25.07
CA THR A 17 1.21 -4.17 -25.39
C THR A 17 1.59 -5.25 -26.40
N HIS A 18 0.64 -6.11 -26.73
CA HIS A 18 0.82 -7.10 -27.79
C HIS A 18 0.76 -6.50 -29.22
N ASP A 19 0.42 -5.23 -29.36
CA ASP A 19 0.17 -4.58 -30.66
C ASP A 19 1.42 -4.44 -31.53
N ARG A 20 2.60 -4.59 -30.95
CA ARG A 20 3.92 -4.55 -31.63
C ARG A 20 4.14 -3.31 -32.50
N LYS A 21 3.54 -2.17 -32.20
CA LYS A 21 3.74 -0.95 -32.99
C LYS A 21 5.19 -0.48 -32.96
N ASN A 22 5.69 -0.22 -31.75
CA ASN A 22 7.06 0.28 -31.54
C ASN A 22 7.94 -0.76 -30.84
N TYR A 23 7.34 -1.61 -30.01
CA TYR A 23 8.03 -2.62 -29.22
C TYR A 23 7.29 -3.96 -29.26
N GLY A 24 8.03 -5.03 -29.47
CA GLY A 24 7.52 -6.39 -29.28
C GLY A 24 8.04 -6.97 -27.99
N ILE A 25 7.14 -7.38 -27.11
CA ILE A 25 7.52 -8.05 -25.88
C ILE A 25 7.94 -9.50 -26.23
N ILE A 26 9.17 -9.86 -25.84
CA ILE A 26 9.66 -11.23 -25.92
C ILE A 26 9.29 -11.98 -24.64
N SER A 27 9.63 -11.39 -23.48
CA SER A 27 9.36 -11.99 -22.18
C SER A 27 9.22 -10.92 -21.11
N VAL A 28 8.42 -11.21 -20.09
CA VAL A 28 8.35 -10.45 -18.84
C VAL A 28 8.44 -11.44 -17.69
N GLN A 29 9.45 -11.29 -16.86
CA GLN A 29 9.65 -12.12 -15.66
C GLN A 29 9.39 -11.29 -14.42
N GLY A 30 9.18 -11.94 -13.27
CA GLY A 30 8.97 -11.25 -12.00
C GLY A 30 7.55 -10.74 -11.75
N LEU A 31 6.58 -11.04 -12.62
CA LEU A 31 5.16 -10.70 -12.40
C LEU A 31 4.50 -11.58 -11.34
N THR A 32 4.93 -12.83 -11.23
CA THR A 32 4.45 -13.80 -10.24
C THR A 32 5.04 -13.52 -8.85
N ARG A 33 4.76 -14.37 -7.87
CA ARG A 33 5.29 -14.22 -6.52
C ARG A 33 6.82 -14.24 -6.53
N PRO A 34 7.48 -13.29 -5.81
CA PRO A 34 8.92 -13.29 -5.68
C PRO A 34 9.39 -14.50 -4.85
N PRO A 35 10.67 -14.88 -4.96
CA PRO A 35 11.23 -15.94 -4.15
C PRO A 35 11.19 -15.62 -2.67
N ALA A 36 11.14 -16.65 -1.83
CA ALA A 36 11.21 -16.53 -0.40
C ALA A 36 12.53 -17.09 0.11
N GLN A 37 13.19 -16.38 0.99
CA GLN A 37 14.28 -16.90 1.78
C GLN A 37 13.70 -17.66 2.98
N ILE A 38 13.93 -18.97 3.02
CA ILE A 38 13.51 -19.85 4.10
C ILE A 38 14.69 -20.10 5.02
N ASN A 39 14.56 -19.72 6.29
CA ASN A 39 15.55 -19.98 7.31
C ASN A 39 15.24 -21.30 8.01
N THR A 40 16.20 -22.22 8.02
CA THR A 40 16.07 -23.53 8.62
C THR A 40 17.20 -23.80 9.60
N ALA A 41 16.96 -24.68 10.56
CA ALA A 41 17.96 -25.23 11.48
C ALA A 41 18.06 -26.74 11.29
N THR A 42 19.28 -27.29 11.25
CA THR A 42 19.54 -28.73 11.18
C THR A 42 19.87 -29.26 12.57
N ALA A 43 19.35 -30.43 12.93
CA ALA A 43 19.78 -31.18 14.11
C ALA A 43 20.66 -32.36 13.64
N GLY A 44 21.81 -32.56 14.27
CA GLY A 44 22.86 -33.49 13.79
C GLY A 44 22.49 -34.96 13.69
N THR A 45 21.33 -35.38 14.14
CA THR A 45 20.89 -36.80 14.18
C THR A 45 19.55 -37.03 13.43
N VAL A 46 18.97 -36.01 12.82
CA VAL A 46 17.66 -36.09 12.14
C VAL A 46 17.85 -35.67 10.69
N ASP A 47 17.30 -36.46 9.76
CA ASP A 47 17.28 -36.10 8.36
C ASP A 47 16.37 -34.90 8.13
N GLY A 48 16.82 -33.96 7.29
CA GLY A 48 16.08 -32.74 6.96
C GLY A 48 16.44 -31.55 7.85
N ALA A 49 15.52 -30.58 7.94
CA ALA A 49 15.71 -29.35 8.69
C ALA A 49 14.41 -28.84 9.30
N PHE A 50 14.51 -28.14 10.42
CA PHE A 50 13.37 -27.47 11.07
C PHE A 50 13.17 -26.08 10.46
N TYR A 51 11.92 -25.72 10.15
CA TYR A 51 11.56 -24.39 9.68
C TYR A 51 11.61 -23.40 10.86
N ASN A 52 12.36 -22.31 10.70
CA ASN A 52 12.42 -21.23 11.69
C ASN A 52 11.60 -20.02 11.25
N SER A 53 11.82 -19.52 10.03
CA SER A 53 11.13 -18.34 9.50
C SER A 53 11.27 -18.27 7.98
N ALA A 54 10.44 -17.45 7.35
CA ALA A 54 10.57 -17.09 5.94
C ALA A 54 10.29 -15.61 5.74
N ARG A 55 10.95 -15.02 4.73
CA ARG A 55 10.69 -13.68 4.24
C ARG A 55 10.70 -13.67 2.73
N LEU A 56 9.88 -12.85 2.10
CA LEU A 56 9.98 -12.59 0.67
C LEU A 56 11.20 -11.72 0.39
N GLU A 57 11.87 -12.03 -0.69
CA GLU A 57 12.95 -11.19 -1.22
C GLU A 57 12.38 -10.02 -2.02
N MET A 58 13.24 -9.05 -2.37
CA MET A 58 12.84 -8.01 -3.32
C MET A 58 12.46 -8.65 -4.65
N ARG A 59 11.54 -8.00 -5.34
CA ARG A 59 11.10 -8.41 -6.66
C ARG A 59 12.05 -7.86 -7.71
N ASN A 60 12.44 -8.69 -8.66
CA ASN A 60 13.08 -8.24 -9.88
C ASN A 60 12.11 -8.44 -11.06
N ILE A 61 11.76 -7.37 -11.76
CA ILE A 61 10.98 -7.40 -12.99
C ILE A 61 11.93 -7.25 -14.15
N VAL A 62 12.06 -8.30 -14.97
CA VAL A 62 12.90 -8.31 -16.14
C VAL A 62 12.03 -8.29 -17.39
N ILE A 63 12.17 -7.25 -18.20
CA ILE A 63 11.38 -7.02 -19.41
C ILE A 63 12.34 -7.11 -20.60
N THR A 64 12.08 -8.03 -21.54
CA THR A 64 12.83 -8.13 -22.78
C THR A 64 11.96 -7.72 -23.95
N VAL A 65 12.39 -6.71 -24.69
CA VAL A 65 11.66 -6.15 -25.82
C VAL A 65 12.53 -6.09 -27.08
N VAL A 66 11.85 -6.05 -28.22
CA VAL A 66 12.44 -5.75 -29.53
C VAL A 66 11.84 -4.45 -30.03
N PRO A 67 12.65 -3.44 -30.34
CA PRO A 67 12.17 -2.26 -31.04
C PRO A 67 11.78 -2.56 -32.48
N PHE A 68 10.72 -1.93 -32.97
CA PHE A 68 10.24 -2.03 -34.36
C PHE A 68 10.12 -0.63 -34.99
N GLY A 69 10.05 -0.59 -36.31
CA GLY A 69 9.92 0.66 -37.07
C GLY A 69 11.19 1.49 -37.01
N ASP A 70 11.14 2.64 -36.38
CA ASP A 70 12.33 3.45 -36.08
C ASP A 70 13.07 2.86 -34.90
N ILE A 71 13.95 1.90 -35.16
CA ILE A 71 14.68 1.13 -34.16
C ILE A 71 15.52 2.04 -33.26
N GLU A 72 16.25 2.98 -33.89
CA GLU A 72 17.17 3.86 -33.16
C GLU A 72 16.41 4.87 -32.29
N GLY A 73 15.37 5.49 -32.83
CA GLY A 73 14.53 6.41 -32.09
C GLY A 73 13.78 5.71 -30.92
N ASN A 74 13.31 4.48 -31.14
CA ASN A 74 12.69 3.69 -30.09
C ASN A 74 13.69 3.25 -29.01
N ARG A 75 14.92 2.91 -29.37
CA ARG A 75 15.99 2.63 -28.41
C ARG A 75 16.31 3.86 -27.56
N GLN A 76 16.49 5.03 -28.19
CA GLN A 76 16.74 6.27 -27.48
C GLN A 76 15.59 6.58 -26.51
N ARG A 77 14.35 6.39 -26.92
CA ARG A 77 13.18 6.56 -26.06
C ARG A 77 13.19 5.63 -24.84
N LEU A 78 13.69 4.41 -24.96
CA LEU A 78 13.88 3.52 -23.80
C LEU A 78 14.90 4.09 -22.82
N TYR A 79 16.02 4.66 -23.32
CA TYR A 79 17.01 5.30 -22.46
C TYR A 79 16.43 6.53 -21.72
N ASP A 80 15.57 7.29 -22.38
CA ASP A 80 14.92 8.47 -21.77
C ASP A 80 13.90 8.09 -20.69
N ILE A 81 13.19 6.98 -20.89
CA ILE A 81 12.15 6.51 -19.94
C ILE A 81 12.75 5.78 -18.75
N PHE A 82 13.78 4.98 -18.99
CA PHE A 82 14.48 4.24 -17.94
C PHE A 82 15.71 5.01 -17.46
N PRO A 83 15.52 5.92 -16.49
CA PRO A 83 16.61 6.80 -16.05
C PRO A 83 17.68 6.00 -15.33
N LEU A 84 18.86 6.61 -15.20
CA LEU A 84 19.95 6.07 -14.38
C LEU A 84 19.52 5.84 -12.92
N PRO A 85 20.20 4.92 -12.19
CA PRO A 85 19.78 4.47 -10.89
C PRO A 85 19.80 5.60 -9.86
N HIS A 86 18.77 6.11 -9.40
CA HIS A 86 18.51 7.02 -8.27
C HIS A 86 17.08 7.53 -8.34
N THR A 87 16.42 7.38 -9.47
CA THR A 87 15.06 7.86 -9.68
C THR A 87 14.13 6.66 -9.77
N PRO A 88 13.08 6.60 -8.95
CA PRO A 88 12.13 5.50 -9.02
C PRO A 88 11.32 5.54 -10.32
N CYS A 89 10.91 4.38 -10.78
CA CYS A 89 9.87 4.22 -11.79
C CYS A 89 8.69 3.44 -11.22
N THR A 90 7.53 3.66 -11.78
CA THR A 90 6.32 2.91 -11.41
C THR A 90 5.95 1.99 -12.56
N VAL A 91 5.85 0.71 -12.27
CA VAL A 91 5.39 -0.30 -13.21
C VAL A 91 3.91 -0.58 -12.93
N TYR A 92 3.07 -0.38 -13.93
CA TYR A 92 1.64 -0.72 -13.88
C TYR A 92 1.42 -1.99 -14.68
N PHE A 93 0.62 -2.87 -14.13
CA PHE A 93 0.17 -4.08 -14.82
C PHE A 93 -1.35 -4.08 -14.82
N GLU A 94 -1.92 -4.32 -16.00
CA GLU A 94 -3.36 -4.36 -16.19
C GLU A 94 -3.74 -5.60 -17.01
N ASN A 95 -4.72 -6.33 -16.52
CA ASN A 95 -5.40 -7.40 -17.21
C ASN A 95 -6.92 -7.31 -16.97
N LYS A 96 -7.70 -8.29 -17.46
CA LYS A 96 -9.16 -8.29 -17.31
C LYS A 96 -9.63 -8.29 -15.84
N ASN A 97 -8.82 -8.81 -14.93
CA ASN A 97 -9.22 -9.09 -13.55
C ASN A 97 -8.55 -8.18 -12.53
N ARG A 98 -7.45 -7.50 -12.92
CA ARG A 98 -6.62 -6.77 -11.96
C ARG A 98 -5.87 -5.63 -12.62
N SER A 99 -5.86 -4.48 -11.95
CA SER A 99 -5.07 -3.31 -12.32
C SER A 99 -4.26 -2.89 -11.11
N VAL A 100 -2.95 -3.03 -11.19
CA VAL A 100 -2.03 -2.84 -10.05
C VAL A 100 -0.77 -2.10 -10.46
N LYS A 101 -0.08 -1.55 -9.47
CA LYS A 101 1.18 -0.86 -9.63
C LYS A 101 2.24 -1.34 -8.64
N ILE A 102 3.49 -1.17 -9.00
CA ILE A 102 4.63 -1.39 -8.12
C ILE A 102 5.72 -0.36 -8.41
N GLN A 103 6.38 0.13 -7.37
CA GLN A 103 7.50 1.04 -7.51
C GLN A 103 8.81 0.27 -7.53
N GLY A 104 9.72 0.62 -8.44
CA GLY A 104 11.03 0.02 -8.55
C GLY A 104 12.09 1.00 -9.04
N TYR A 105 13.31 0.50 -9.14
CA TYR A 105 14.48 1.22 -9.62
C TYR A 105 15.13 0.41 -10.73
N VAL A 106 15.50 1.08 -11.81
CA VAL A 106 16.19 0.42 -12.91
C VAL A 106 17.59 0.02 -12.47
N GLU A 107 17.88 -1.27 -12.56
CA GLU A 107 19.18 -1.83 -12.24
C GLU A 107 20.07 -1.87 -13.47
N THR A 108 19.58 -2.46 -14.55
CA THR A 108 20.30 -2.57 -15.83
C THR A 108 19.36 -2.29 -17.00
N LEU A 109 19.94 -1.74 -18.06
CA LEU A 109 19.35 -1.65 -19.39
C LEU A 109 20.42 -2.11 -20.37
N GLU A 110 20.27 -3.33 -20.88
CA GLU A 110 21.24 -3.98 -21.76
C GLU A 110 20.63 -4.21 -23.14
N GLY A 111 21.41 -4.00 -24.17
CA GLY A 111 20.98 -4.17 -25.56
C GLY A 111 22.04 -4.82 -26.43
N ASP A 112 21.64 -5.81 -27.23
CA ASP A 112 22.47 -6.44 -28.26
C ASP A 112 22.35 -5.65 -29.55
N LEU A 113 23.26 -4.68 -29.75
CA LEU A 113 23.20 -3.73 -30.88
C LEU A 113 23.70 -4.28 -32.20
N PHE A 114 24.46 -5.38 -32.20
CA PHE A 114 25.10 -5.93 -33.41
C PHE A 114 24.46 -7.22 -33.94
N GLN A 115 23.25 -7.54 -33.43
CA GLN A 115 22.51 -8.69 -33.92
C GLN A 115 21.53 -8.28 -35.05
N ASN A 116 21.16 -9.26 -35.91
CA ASN A 116 20.16 -9.05 -36.96
C ASN A 116 18.79 -8.59 -36.40
N ARG A 117 18.55 -8.79 -35.11
CA ARG A 117 17.38 -8.35 -34.38
C ARG A 117 17.82 -7.84 -33.02
N GLU A 118 17.82 -6.52 -32.87
CA GLU A 118 18.16 -5.90 -31.59
C GLU A 118 17.17 -6.34 -30.50
N THR A 119 17.71 -6.79 -29.39
CA THR A 119 16.92 -7.07 -28.18
C THR A 119 17.41 -6.17 -27.06
N ILE A 120 16.47 -5.62 -26.29
CA ILE A 120 16.77 -4.76 -25.16
C ILE A 120 16.12 -5.38 -23.93
N GLN A 121 16.94 -5.58 -22.90
CA GLN A 121 16.51 -6.10 -21.61
C GLN A 121 16.62 -5.01 -20.55
N VAL A 122 15.55 -4.82 -19.79
CA VAL A 122 15.50 -3.91 -18.66
C VAL A 122 15.24 -4.71 -17.39
N SER A 123 16.09 -4.52 -16.39
CA SER A 123 15.93 -5.09 -15.04
C SER A 123 15.51 -4.01 -14.06
N ILE A 124 14.38 -4.22 -13.38
CA ILE A 124 13.80 -3.28 -12.42
C ILE A 124 13.70 -3.96 -11.07
N ILE A 125 14.48 -3.48 -10.10
CA ILE A 125 14.43 -3.95 -8.72
C ILE A 125 13.35 -3.21 -7.95
N CYS A 126 12.40 -3.96 -7.39
CA CYS A 126 11.33 -3.44 -6.53
C CYS A 126 11.63 -3.85 -5.08
N PRO A 127 12.14 -2.92 -4.24
CA PRO A 127 12.49 -3.22 -2.85
C PRO A 127 11.30 -3.71 -2.01
N ARG A 128 10.11 -3.19 -2.28
CA ARG A 128 8.84 -3.69 -1.74
C ARG A 128 8.25 -4.69 -2.74
N PRO A 129 8.14 -5.98 -2.38
CA PRO A 129 7.84 -7.02 -3.36
C PRO A 129 6.37 -7.12 -3.77
N TYR A 130 5.49 -6.36 -3.15
CA TYR A 130 4.05 -6.47 -3.35
C TYR A 130 3.53 -5.48 -4.38
N TRP A 131 2.66 -5.98 -5.26
CA TRP A 131 1.82 -5.15 -6.10
C TRP A 131 0.79 -4.44 -5.25
N GLN A 132 0.47 -3.20 -5.59
CA GLN A 132 -0.53 -2.37 -4.93
C GLN A 132 -1.71 -2.14 -5.87
N ASP A 133 -2.90 -2.13 -5.34
CA ASP A 133 -4.08 -1.67 -6.06
C ASP A 133 -3.88 -0.22 -6.53
N LEU A 134 -4.49 0.16 -7.64
CA LEU A 134 -4.47 1.55 -8.11
C LEU A 134 -5.31 2.45 -7.22
N THR A 135 -6.34 1.90 -6.61
CA THR A 135 -7.30 2.63 -5.79
C THR A 135 -6.89 2.60 -4.32
N THR A 136 -6.81 3.77 -3.72
CA THR A 136 -6.72 3.94 -2.27
C THR A 136 -8.12 4.02 -1.69
N ILE A 137 -8.39 3.28 -0.63
CA ILE A 137 -9.69 3.24 0.04
C ILE A 137 -9.56 4.08 1.32
N TYR A 138 -10.47 5.03 1.48
CA TYR A 138 -10.61 5.85 2.69
C TYR A 138 -11.88 5.44 3.43
N THR A 139 -11.75 5.08 4.70
CA THR A 139 -12.87 4.68 5.57
C THR A 139 -12.86 5.56 6.80
N GLU A 140 -13.92 6.33 7.01
CA GLU A 140 -14.08 7.16 8.19
C GLU A 140 -14.70 6.36 9.34
N LEU A 141 -14.15 6.52 10.53
CA LEU A 141 -14.76 6.04 11.77
C LEU A 141 -15.69 7.14 12.27
N SER A 142 -17.00 6.93 12.12
CA SER A 142 -18.02 7.90 12.49
C SER A 142 -18.71 7.50 13.79
N GLN A 143 -19.02 8.50 14.61
CA GLN A 143 -19.83 8.33 15.83
C GLN A 143 -21.34 8.36 15.55
N THR A 144 -21.77 8.84 14.38
CA THR A 144 -23.17 9.04 14.08
C THR A 144 -23.70 7.98 13.12
N LEU A 145 -24.56 7.09 13.62
CA LEU A 145 -25.36 6.22 12.77
C LEU A 145 -26.64 6.96 12.40
N ALA A 146 -26.78 7.37 11.14
CA ALA A 146 -28.03 7.91 10.61
C ALA A 146 -29.08 6.79 10.56
N ARG A 147 -30.15 6.92 11.36
CA ARG A 147 -31.26 5.93 11.40
C ARG A 147 -32.53 6.47 10.72
N PHE A 148 -32.40 7.31 9.73
CA PHE A 148 -33.53 8.00 9.12
C PHE A 148 -33.64 7.63 7.64
N GLU A 149 -34.73 6.93 7.29
CA GLU A 149 -35.09 6.60 5.91
C GLU A 149 -36.47 7.18 5.55
N PHE A 150 -36.63 7.71 4.36
CA PHE A 150 -37.91 8.19 3.80
C PHE A 150 -38.54 7.11 2.90
N PRO A 151 -39.89 6.96 2.87
CA PRO A 151 -40.93 7.67 3.61
C PRO A 151 -41.23 7.04 4.97
N PHE A 152 -41.54 7.84 6.00
CA PHE A 152 -41.91 7.37 7.32
C PHE A 152 -43.20 7.98 7.82
N SER A 153 -43.94 7.26 8.67
CA SER A 153 -45.03 7.76 9.47
C SER A 153 -44.70 7.66 10.95
N ILE A 154 -44.85 8.74 11.70
CA ILE A 154 -44.51 8.78 13.12
C ILE A 154 -45.73 8.24 13.89
N THR A 155 -45.60 7.03 14.43
CA THR A 155 -46.58 6.43 15.36
C THR A 155 -46.07 6.40 16.80
N GLU A 156 -44.74 6.51 17.00
CA GLU A 156 -44.06 6.59 18.28
C GLU A 156 -42.82 7.51 18.17
N PRO A 157 -42.25 8.01 19.29
CA PRO A 157 -41.02 8.80 19.24
C PRO A 157 -39.91 8.04 18.55
N ILE A 158 -39.44 8.54 17.40
CA ILE A 158 -38.36 7.90 16.64
C ILE A 158 -37.06 8.62 16.99
N PRO A 159 -36.00 7.89 17.44
CA PRO A 159 -34.68 8.48 17.59
C PRO A 159 -34.14 8.87 16.20
N ILE A 160 -33.83 10.15 16.01
CA ILE A 160 -33.31 10.71 14.73
C ILE A 160 -31.87 10.24 14.50
N SER A 161 -31.13 10.01 15.55
CA SER A 161 -29.76 9.44 15.53
C SER A 161 -29.52 8.66 16.83
N GLU A 162 -28.74 7.63 16.75
CA GLU A 162 -28.19 6.96 17.93
C GLU A 162 -26.72 7.31 18.05
N TYR A 163 -26.34 7.81 19.21
CA TYR A 163 -24.95 8.06 19.54
C TYR A 163 -24.32 6.72 19.96
N THR A 164 -23.37 6.23 19.19
CA THR A 164 -22.59 5.06 19.63
C THR A 164 -21.43 5.55 20.47
N GLU A 165 -21.29 5.01 21.67
CA GLU A 165 -20.19 5.32 22.60
C GLU A 165 -18.82 5.04 22.00
N TYR A 166 -18.77 4.16 20.98
CA TYR A 166 -17.55 3.79 20.24
C TYR A 166 -17.81 3.81 18.73
N PRO A 167 -17.26 4.82 18.02
CA PRO A 167 -17.34 4.86 16.57
C PRO A 167 -16.66 3.65 15.97
N ALA A 168 -17.31 3.03 14.99
CA ALA A 168 -16.85 1.78 14.39
C ALA A 168 -16.91 1.84 12.87
N ALA A 169 -15.95 1.19 12.20
CA ALA A 169 -15.98 0.97 10.78
C ALA A 169 -15.36 -0.38 10.41
N THR A 170 -15.88 -1.01 9.36
CA THR A 170 -15.34 -2.24 8.80
C THR A 170 -14.51 -1.91 7.56
N VAL A 171 -13.26 -2.34 7.57
CA VAL A 171 -12.33 -2.25 6.44
C VAL A 171 -12.09 -3.65 5.88
N ILE A 172 -12.27 -3.82 4.59
CA ILE A 172 -12.08 -5.10 3.92
C ILE A 172 -10.73 -5.11 3.19
N ASN A 173 -9.82 -6.00 3.60
CA ASN A 173 -8.60 -6.30 2.86
C ASN A 173 -8.91 -7.39 1.82
N SER A 174 -9.14 -6.98 0.58
CA SER A 174 -9.39 -7.88 -0.57
C SER A 174 -8.09 -8.35 -1.24
N GLY A 175 -6.94 -7.95 -0.72
CA GLY A 175 -5.63 -8.43 -1.18
C GLY A 175 -5.35 -9.87 -0.77
N ASP A 176 -4.15 -10.34 -1.09
CA ASP A 176 -3.66 -11.67 -0.68
C ASP A 176 -2.52 -11.57 0.35
N VAL A 177 -2.29 -10.37 0.89
CA VAL A 177 -1.21 -10.07 1.83
C VAL A 177 -1.73 -9.26 3.02
N ILE A 178 -1.29 -9.63 4.22
CA ILE A 178 -1.50 -8.80 5.42
C ILE A 178 -0.77 -7.48 5.23
N SER A 179 -1.49 -6.36 5.28
CA SER A 179 -0.96 -5.02 5.04
C SER A 179 -0.98 -4.14 6.29
N GLY A 180 -0.25 -3.04 6.26
CA GLY A 180 -0.46 -1.91 7.15
C GLY A 180 -1.50 -0.96 6.57
N LEU A 181 -1.77 0.13 7.28
CA LEU A 181 -2.65 1.22 6.88
C LEU A 181 -2.06 2.55 7.31
N VAL A 182 -2.59 3.64 6.78
CA VAL A 182 -2.32 4.99 7.29
C VAL A 182 -3.58 5.48 8.00
N ILE A 183 -3.41 6.00 9.21
CA ILE A 183 -4.49 6.54 10.01
C ILE A 183 -4.32 8.05 10.03
N HIS A 184 -5.35 8.76 9.63
CA HIS A 184 -5.44 10.21 9.68
C HIS A 184 -6.41 10.62 10.78
N GLY A 185 -6.01 11.56 11.63
CA GLY A 185 -6.87 12.16 12.63
C GLY A 185 -6.92 13.67 12.44
N SER A 186 -8.12 14.25 12.43
CA SER A 186 -8.34 15.69 12.42
C SER A 186 -9.06 16.10 13.69
N VAL A 187 -8.47 17.03 14.45
CA VAL A 187 -8.94 17.43 15.78
C VAL A 187 -9.56 18.82 15.73
N THR A 188 -10.79 18.95 16.23
CA THR A 188 -11.55 20.20 16.25
C THR A 188 -11.66 20.84 17.65
N GLY A 189 -11.38 20.07 18.71
CA GLY A 189 -11.43 20.53 20.09
C GLY A 189 -10.30 19.96 20.95
N ALA A 190 -10.54 19.74 22.23
CA ALA A 190 -9.57 19.15 23.14
C ALA A 190 -9.79 17.64 23.22
N VAL A 191 -8.77 16.85 22.87
CA VAL A 191 -8.83 15.38 22.85
C VAL A 191 -7.65 14.81 23.64
N SER A 192 -7.89 13.79 24.45
CA SER A 192 -6.82 13.08 25.17
C SER A 192 -7.08 11.58 25.26
N GLY A 193 -6.03 10.80 25.54
CA GLY A 193 -6.13 9.36 25.70
C GLY A 193 -6.62 8.64 24.45
N LEU A 194 -6.25 9.12 23.25
CA LEU A 194 -6.68 8.51 21.99
C LEU A 194 -6.19 7.07 21.87
N MET A 195 -7.11 6.14 21.68
CA MET A 195 -6.83 4.72 21.47
C MET A 195 -7.62 4.21 20.26
N ILE A 196 -6.94 3.61 19.29
CA ILE A 196 -7.53 3.06 18.06
C ILE A 196 -7.34 1.54 18.10
N TYR A 197 -8.45 0.80 18.02
CA TYR A 197 -8.49 -0.65 18.15
C TYR A 197 -8.79 -1.30 16.81
N ASN A 198 -8.14 -2.42 16.53
CA ASN A 198 -8.61 -3.40 15.57
C ASN A 198 -9.17 -4.60 16.32
N SER A 199 -10.49 -4.67 16.44
CA SER A 199 -11.19 -5.71 17.20
C SER A 199 -10.98 -7.11 16.61
N THR A 200 -10.79 -7.22 15.29
CA THR A 200 -10.51 -8.50 14.61
C THR A 200 -9.18 -9.11 15.03
N SER A 201 -8.13 -8.29 15.23
CA SER A 201 -6.81 -8.76 15.67
C SER A 201 -6.60 -8.67 17.18
N GLY A 202 -7.48 -8.00 17.91
CA GLY A 202 -7.34 -7.71 19.35
C GLY A 202 -6.17 -6.76 19.65
N GLN A 203 -5.71 -5.98 18.68
CA GLN A 203 -4.58 -5.04 18.83
C GLN A 203 -5.08 -3.61 18.87
N TYR A 204 -4.29 -2.74 19.50
CA TYR A 204 -4.55 -1.32 19.52
C TYR A 204 -3.25 -0.50 19.37
N ILE A 205 -3.41 0.75 18.97
CA ILE A 205 -2.40 1.79 19.04
C ILE A 205 -3.01 2.99 19.76
N GLY A 206 -2.33 3.51 20.78
CA GLY A 206 -2.81 4.62 21.59
C GLY A 206 -1.73 5.65 21.86
N PHE A 207 -2.16 6.84 22.29
CA PHE A 207 -1.29 7.98 22.55
C PHE A 207 -1.64 8.64 23.89
N ASP A 208 -0.66 8.68 24.77
CA ASP A 208 -0.70 9.45 26.03
C ASP A 208 -0.31 10.91 25.72
N TYR A 209 -1.16 11.63 25.01
CA TYR A 209 -0.93 12.98 24.54
C TYR A 209 -2.22 13.81 24.53
N ALA A 210 -2.10 15.12 24.84
CA ALA A 210 -3.21 16.05 24.76
C ALA A 210 -3.20 16.77 23.41
N PHE A 211 -4.19 16.46 22.60
CA PHE A 211 -4.42 17.08 21.29
C PHE A 211 -5.29 18.33 21.45
N GLN A 212 -5.19 19.25 20.49
CA GLN A 212 -5.85 20.54 20.48
C GLN A 212 -6.52 20.79 19.13
N SER A 213 -7.44 21.72 19.09
CA SER A 213 -8.08 22.16 17.84
C SER A 213 -7.06 22.57 16.79
N GLY A 214 -7.23 22.05 15.58
CA GLY A 214 -6.34 22.26 14.43
C GLY A 214 -5.16 21.29 14.35
N ASP A 215 -5.08 20.29 15.22
CA ASP A 215 -4.08 19.23 15.14
C ASP A 215 -4.45 18.23 14.03
N GLU A 216 -3.45 17.84 13.24
CA GLU A 216 -3.54 16.79 12.25
C GLU A 216 -2.62 15.63 12.62
N ILE A 217 -3.18 14.47 12.86
CA ILE A 217 -2.46 13.26 13.26
C ILE A 217 -2.27 12.38 12.04
N THR A 218 -1.07 11.83 11.85
CA THR A 218 -0.79 10.82 10.83
C THR A 218 -0.01 9.67 11.43
N VAL A 219 -0.60 8.48 11.42
CA VAL A 219 0.04 7.24 11.87
C VAL A 219 0.19 6.30 10.70
N ASN A 220 1.42 6.03 10.31
CA ASN A 220 1.73 5.10 9.22
C ASN A 220 2.18 3.76 9.80
N THR A 221 1.41 2.70 9.55
CA THR A 221 1.70 1.35 10.01
C THR A 221 2.23 0.43 8.90
N LEU A 222 2.50 0.98 7.71
CA LEU A 222 3.08 0.23 6.60
C LEU A 222 4.49 -0.25 6.94
N SER A 223 4.78 -1.50 6.65
CA SER A 223 6.10 -2.09 6.87
C SER A 223 7.20 -1.30 6.17
N GLY A 224 8.24 -0.93 6.91
CA GLY A 224 9.35 -0.10 6.42
C GLY A 224 9.08 1.40 6.38
N SER A 225 7.90 1.86 6.87
CA SER A 225 7.54 3.29 6.94
C SER A 225 6.84 3.66 8.24
N LEU A 226 7.06 2.87 9.30
CA LEU A 226 6.43 3.07 10.61
C LEU A 226 6.71 4.48 11.13
N SER A 227 5.67 5.24 11.39
CA SER A 227 5.77 6.59 11.95
C SER A 227 4.45 7.03 12.59
N ALA A 228 4.55 7.87 13.61
CA ALA A 228 3.42 8.57 14.20
C ALA A 228 3.80 10.04 14.33
N ARG A 229 3.04 10.91 13.70
CA ARG A 229 3.34 12.35 13.58
C ARG A 229 2.10 13.18 13.86
N LEU A 230 2.32 14.34 14.44
CA LEU A 230 1.33 15.36 14.63
C LEU A 230 1.80 16.63 13.92
N LEU A 231 0.95 17.22 13.12
CA LEU A 231 1.14 18.56 12.57
C LEU A 231 0.33 19.53 13.42
N ARG A 232 1.01 20.47 14.06
CA ARG A 232 0.42 21.55 14.88
C ARG A 232 0.99 22.89 14.44
N GLN A 233 0.16 23.78 13.93
CA GLN A 233 0.56 25.12 13.49
C GLN A 233 1.80 25.11 12.55
N GLY A 234 1.86 24.16 11.63
CA GLY A 234 2.96 24.00 10.68
C GLY A 234 4.21 23.30 11.25
N GLN A 235 4.22 22.93 12.52
CA GLN A 235 5.31 22.17 13.14
C GLN A 235 4.98 20.68 13.22
N ILE A 236 5.95 19.84 12.89
CA ILE A 236 5.83 18.39 12.98
C ILE A 236 6.37 17.89 14.32
N ILE A 237 5.51 17.28 15.11
CA ILE A 237 5.83 16.67 16.41
C ILE A 237 5.85 15.14 16.21
N ASN A 238 6.89 14.48 16.72
CA ASN A 238 6.98 13.03 16.71
C ASN A 238 6.18 12.44 17.87
N LEU A 239 5.11 11.70 17.56
CA LEU A 239 4.25 11.04 18.55
C LEU A 239 4.77 9.69 19.05
N MET A 240 5.86 9.17 18.48
CA MET A 240 6.39 7.84 18.86
C MET A 240 6.77 7.75 20.36
N GLN A 241 7.21 8.87 20.95
CA GLN A 241 7.55 8.93 22.38
C GLN A 241 6.33 8.97 23.31
N TYR A 242 5.15 9.22 22.76
CA TYR A 242 3.89 9.30 23.51
C TYR A 242 2.99 8.09 23.26
N LEU A 243 3.53 7.01 22.67
CA LEU A 243 2.78 5.76 22.49
C LEU A 243 2.40 5.18 23.87
N ALA A 244 1.11 4.92 24.04
CA ALA A 244 0.59 4.27 25.24
C ALA A 244 1.19 2.85 25.40
N SER A 245 1.38 2.42 26.65
CA SER A 245 1.94 1.11 26.95
C SER A 245 1.12 0.00 26.33
N GLY A 246 1.78 -0.98 25.69
CA GLY A 246 1.12 -2.09 25.00
C GLY A 246 0.67 -1.79 23.56
N SER A 247 0.86 -0.58 23.05
CA SER A 247 0.54 -0.22 21.67
C SER A 247 1.25 -1.13 20.67
N LYS A 248 0.52 -1.48 19.60
CA LYS A 248 1.00 -2.29 18.47
C LYS A 248 0.73 -1.55 17.17
N TRP A 249 1.65 -1.67 16.21
CA TRP A 249 1.40 -1.21 14.85
C TRP A 249 0.30 -2.04 14.21
N LEU A 250 -0.86 -1.43 14.02
CA LEU A 250 -2.06 -2.10 13.52
C LEU A 250 -1.82 -2.65 12.12
N LYS A 251 -2.36 -3.83 11.85
CA LYS A 251 -2.32 -4.49 10.55
C LYS A 251 -3.71 -4.91 10.13
N LEU A 252 -3.92 -4.97 8.83
CA LEU A 252 -5.11 -5.51 8.21
C LEU A 252 -4.90 -7.00 7.92
N ALA A 253 -5.63 -7.85 8.63
CA ALA A 253 -5.76 -9.26 8.26
C ALA A 253 -6.49 -9.39 6.92
N LEU A 254 -6.42 -10.55 6.28
CA LEU A 254 -7.20 -10.82 5.07
C LEU A 254 -8.70 -10.85 5.42
N GLY A 255 -9.53 -10.28 4.57
CA GLY A 255 -10.96 -10.16 4.79
C GLY A 255 -11.35 -8.96 5.67
N GLU A 256 -12.37 -9.11 6.49
CA GLU A 256 -12.96 -8.05 7.30
C GLU A 256 -12.12 -7.71 8.53
N ASN A 257 -11.91 -6.42 8.75
CA ASN A 257 -11.25 -5.86 9.92
C ASN A 257 -12.14 -4.78 10.52
N ASN A 258 -12.51 -4.95 11.78
CA ASN A 258 -13.38 -4.03 12.49
C ASN A 258 -12.56 -3.10 13.36
N PHE A 259 -12.63 -1.81 13.05
CA PHE A 259 -11.94 -0.75 13.78
C PHE A 259 -12.90 0.04 14.65
N THR A 260 -12.42 0.41 15.82
CA THR A 260 -13.09 1.34 16.74
C THR A 260 -12.06 2.28 17.33
N PHE A 261 -12.49 3.42 17.86
CA PHE A 261 -11.60 4.26 18.66
C PHE A 261 -12.30 4.77 19.93
N ALA A 262 -11.51 5.14 20.91
CA ALA A 262 -11.94 5.79 22.13
C ALA A 262 -10.97 6.93 22.47
N ALA A 263 -11.51 8.03 22.99
CA ALA A 263 -10.75 9.17 23.47
C ALA A 263 -11.64 9.98 24.44
N ASP A 264 -11.03 10.73 25.34
CA ASP A 264 -11.72 11.81 26.02
C ASP A 264 -11.89 12.96 25.02
N GLY A 265 -13.11 13.46 24.78
CA GLY A 265 -13.43 14.41 23.71
C GLY A 265 -13.49 13.72 22.32
N ALA A 266 -13.97 12.50 22.26
CA ALA A 266 -14.07 11.72 21.02
C ALA A 266 -14.97 12.37 19.96
N GLU A 267 -15.88 13.24 20.34
CA GLU A 267 -16.71 14.07 19.46
C GLU A 267 -15.93 15.15 18.70
N ASP A 268 -14.76 15.51 19.21
CA ASP A 268 -13.87 16.52 18.65
C ASP A 268 -12.76 15.96 17.77
N ILE A 269 -12.81 14.68 17.42
CA ILE A 269 -11.84 14.05 16.51
C ILE A 269 -12.54 13.22 15.44
N THR A 270 -12.07 13.37 14.21
CA THR A 270 -12.46 12.52 13.09
C THR A 270 -11.26 11.64 12.72
N ILE A 271 -11.46 10.32 12.67
CA ILE A 271 -10.44 9.36 12.27
C ILE A 271 -10.78 8.79 10.90
N THR A 272 -9.84 8.85 9.97
CA THR A 272 -9.95 8.25 8.63
C THR A 272 -8.84 7.21 8.45
N LEU A 273 -9.23 6.02 8.01
CA LEU A 273 -8.31 4.92 7.67
C LEU A 273 -8.06 4.92 6.17
N GLU A 274 -6.82 5.09 5.78
CA GLU A 274 -6.36 4.98 4.40
C GLU A 274 -5.74 3.61 4.18
N THR A 275 -6.25 2.85 3.22
CA THR A 275 -5.84 1.47 2.96
C THR A 275 -5.64 1.21 1.48
N VAL A 276 -4.70 0.31 1.17
CA VAL A 276 -4.43 -0.17 -0.18
C VAL A 276 -4.27 -1.69 -0.14
N ASN A 277 -4.97 -2.40 -1.00
CA ASN A 277 -4.81 -3.84 -1.12
C ASN A 277 -3.43 -4.19 -1.71
N LEU A 278 -2.81 -5.22 -1.14
CA LEU A 278 -1.52 -5.72 -1.57
C LEU A 278 -1.64 -7.14 -2.13
N TYR A 279 -0.86 -7.40 -3.18
CA TYR A 279 -0.86 -8.68 -3.89
C TYR A 279 0.55 -9.23 -4.07
N GLY A 280 0.70 -10.53 -3.85
CA GLY A 280 1.98 -11.22 -4.02
C GLY A 280 2.34 -11.48 -5.49
N GLY A 281 1.36 -11.49 -6.40
CA GLY A 281 1.54 -11.70 -7.82
C GLY A 281 0.33 -11.26 -8.66
N VAL A 282 0.49 -11.20 -9.97
CA VAL A 282 -0.52 -10.77 -10.95
C VAL A 282 -0.69 -11.74 -12.08
#